data_d229ee9f41c3ee6240f5cf615e5d2834
#
_entry.id   d229ee9f41c3ee6240f5cf615e5d2834
#
_cell.length_a   1.000
_cell.length_b   1.000
_cell.length_c   1.000
_cell.angle_alpha   90.00
_cell.angle_beta   90.00
_cell.angle_gamma   90.00
#
_symmetry.space_group_name_H-M   'P 1'
#
loop_
_entity.id
_entity.type
_entity.pdbx_description
1 polymer ?
#
loop_
_entity_poly.entity_id
_entity_poly.type
_entity_poly.pdbx_seq_one_letter_code
_entity_poly.pdbx_strand_id
1 'polypeptide(L)'
;METLLKWPGGKNREFEQVKAYIPPFHTYIEPFFGGGAFFFNLMPKRSLLNDVNGKLIGLYHYVKQGDHNFQECINEHVRWWENLQLLVDQLQPSFLMLYEEVRDHAVSKRELEAHVADCLVEYEKDFVYDFTGFFGDTIILWGCIEASLKSKMGRLPKLERDNSVRFSDALMHDHIATAVRAGFYTYLRDHFRPQTEIEDVVNFYFLREFCYGSMFRFNKAGKFNIPYGGIGYNGKDFRGKASRLFSARTRTLFANSQL
;
A
#
# COMPACT_ATOMS: atom_id res chain seq x y z
N MET A 1 -4.32 7.79 21.03
CA MET A 1 -4.89 7.05 19.86
C MET A 1 -3.80 6.93 18.81
N GLU A 2 -3.72 5.79 18.09
CA GLU A 2 -2.75 5.70 16.99
C GLU A 2 -3.13 6.63 15.83
N THR A 3 -2.12 7.14 15.12
CA THR A 3 -2.31 7.93 13.90
C THR A 3 -2.97 7.10 12.80
N LEU A 4 -3.78 7.74 11.95
CA LEU A 4 -4.52 7.06 10.87
C LEU A 4 -3.61 6.64 9.71
N LEU A 5 -2.51 7.33 9.51
CA LEU A 5 -1.49 6.97 8.51
C LEU A 5 -0.09 7.24 9.05
N LYS A 6 0.88 6.57 8.45
CA LYS A 6 2.31 6.84 8.71
C LYS A 6 2.77 8.04 7.89
N TRP A 7 3.35 9.03 8.56
CA TRP A 7 3.88 10.24 7.94
C TRP A 7 5.37 10.43 8.25
N PRO A 8 6.19 10.86 7.28
CA PRO A 8 7.60 11.14 7.52
C PRO A 8 7.77 12.20 8.60
N GLY A 9 8.69 11.98 9.51
CA GLY A 9 8.92 12.91 10.63
C GLY A 9 7.83 12.90 11.71
N GLY A 10 6.91 11.90 11.67
CA GLY A 10 5.89 11.76 12.72
C GLY A 10 6.49 11.67 14.12
N LYS A 11 5.95 12.45 15.07
CA LYS A 11 6.49 12.70 16.40
C LYS A 11 5.86 11.85 17.51
N ASN A 12 5.38 10.63 17.17
CA ASN A 12 4.73 9.77 18.18
C ASN A 12 5.67 9.35 19.33
N ARG A 13 6.96 9.15 19.04
CA ARG A 13 7.94 8.75 20.04
C ARG A 13 8.34 9.92 20.94
N GLU A 14 8.45 11.10 20.35
CA GLU A 14 8.80 12.33 21.03
C GLU A 14 7.66 12.87 21.89
N PHE A 15 6.42 12.50 21.61
CA PHE A 15 5.23 12.96 22.34
C PHE A 15 5.37 12.71 23.85
N GLU A 16 5.80 11.52 24.27
CA GLU A 16 5.96 11.16 25.67
C GLU A 16 6.97 12.06 26.41
N GLN A 17 7.99 12.56 25.72
CA GLN A 17 9.01 13.45 26.28
C GLN A 17 8.51 14.90 26.40
N VAL A 18 7.59 15.30 25.52
CA VAL A 18 7.13 16.69 25.41
C VAL A 18 5.82 16.94 26.16
N LYS A 19 4.99 15.91 26.35
CA LYS A 19 3.64 16.06 26.91
C LYS A 19 3.59 16.81 28.25
N ALA A 20 4.63 16.65 29.11
CA ALA A 20 4.69 17.33 30.41
C ALA A 20 4.90 18.86 30.30
N TYR A 21 5.35 19.34 29.15
CA TYR A 21 5.60 20.76 28.87
C TYR A 21 4.44 21.43 28.14
N ILE A 22 3.39 20.70 27.77
CA ILE A 22 2.23 21.24 27.07
C ILE A 22 1.33 21.95 28.10
N PRO A 23 1.16 23.29 27.99
CA PRO A 23 0.30 24.01 28.91
C PRO A 23 -1.18 23.67 28.71
N PRO A 24 -2.07 23.94 29.68
CA PRO A 24 -3.51 23.92 29.44
C PRO A 24 -3.90 24.84 28.29
N PHE A 25 -4.80 24.37 27.42
CA PHE A 25 -5.26 25.12 26.25
C PHE A 25 -6.78 24.93 26.02
N HIS A 26 -7.40 25.91 25.38
CA HIS A 26 -8.81 25.85 24.94
C HIS A 26 -8.95 25.36 23.51
N THR A 27 -8.00 25.71 22.64
CA THR A 27 -7.97 25.35 21.22
C THR A 27 -6.57 24.89 20.87
N TYR A 28 -6.50 23.74 20.21
CA TYR A 28 -5.27 23.18 19.67
C TYR A 28 -5.08 23.65 18.23
N ILE A 29 -3.90 24.12 17.88
CA ILE A 29 -3.59 24.57 16.52
C ILE A 29 -2.33 23.83 16.03
N GLU A 30 -2.47 23.12 14.90
CA GLU A 30 -1.38 22.40 14.26
C GLU A 30 -1.30 22.76 12.75
N PRO A 31 -0.46 23.73 12.38
CA PRO A 31 -0.38 24.21 10.98
C PRO A 31 0.40 23.27 10.06
N PHE A 32 1.15 22.29 10.59
CA PHE A 32 1.90 21.27 9.88
C PHE A 32 1.46 19.89 10.36
N PHE A 33 0.20 19.55 10.08
CA PHE A 33 -0.51 18.43 10.71
C PHE A 33 0.15 17.06 10.43
N GLY A 34 0.57 16.80 9.20
CA GLY A 34 1.20 15.54 8.81
C GLY A 34 0.36 14.33 9.25
N GLY A 35 0.99 13.40 9.97
CA GLY A 35 0.29 12.25 10.54
C GLY A 35 -0.52 12.54 11.81
N GLY A 36 -0.53 13.78 12.31
CA GLY A 36 -1.32 14.20 13.47
C GLY A 36 -0.88 13.58 14.80
N ALA A 37 0.41 13.31 14.97
CA ALA A 37 0.92 12.60 16.15
C ALA A 37 0.49 13.24 17.47
N PHE A 38 0.59 14.54 17.59
CA PHE A 38 0.17 15.27 18.81
C PHE A 38 -1.36 15.30 18.93
N PHE A 39 -2.07 15.60 17.86
CA PHE A 39 -3.53 15.63 17.84
C PHE A 39 -4.15 14.31 18.32
N PHE A 40 -3.69 13.17 17.77
CA PHE A 40 -4.23 11.85 18.14
C PHE A 40 -3.86 11.43 19.57
N ASN A 41 -2.77 11.93 20.12
CA ASN A 41 -2.39 11.65 21.52
C ASN A 41 -3.09 12.60 22.50
N LEU A 42 -3.23 13.87 22.18
CA LEU A 42 -3.89 14.88 23.03
C LEU A 42 -5.42 14.77 23.02
N MET A 43 -5.99 14.36 21.88
CA MET A 43 -7.44 14.30 21.66
C MET A 43 -8.16 15.61 22.07
N PRO A 44 -7.78 16.76 21.51
CA PRO A 44 -8.28 18.06 21.94
C PRO A 44 -9.78 18.22 21.66
N LYS A 45 -10.47 18.96 22.51
CA LYS A 45 -11.91 19.24 22.34
C LYS A 45 -12.21 20.17 21.14
N ARG A 46 -11.27 21.06 20.79
CA ARG A 46 -11.36 21.99 19.64
C ARG A 46 -9.99 22.07 18.99
N SER A 47 -9.96 22.04 17.67
CA SER A 47 -8.70 22.14 16.93
C SER A 47 -8.83 22.86 15.59
N LEU A 48 -7.72 23.50 15.19
CA LEU A 48 -7.48 24.03 13.84
C LEU A 48 -6.29 23.25 13.29
N LEU A 49 -6.50 22.51 12.21
CA LEU A 49 -5.52 21.60 11.64
C LEU A 49 -5.27 22.01 10.19
N ASN A 50 -4.02 22.09 9.79
CA ASN A 50 -3.66 22.41 8.41
C ASN A 50 -2.40 21.66 7.98
N ASP A 51 -2.26 21.44 6.68
CA ASP A 51 -1.04 20.95 6.05
C ASP A 51 -0.97 21.46 4.62
N VAL A 52 0.25 21.66 4.10
CA VAL A 52 0.46 22.06 2.71
C VAL A 52 0.05 20.97 1.72
N ASN A 53 0.00 19.71 2.16
CA ASN A 53 -0.40 18.58 1.32
C ASN A 53 -1.93 18.47 1.21
N GLY A 54 -2.48 18.94 0.09
CA GLY A 54 -3.92 18.94 -0.14
C GLY A 54 -4.57 17.54 -0.08
N LYS A 55 -3.87 16.48 -0.54
CA LYS A 55 -4.40 15.10 -0.47
C LYS A 55 -4.48 14.59 0.97
N LEU A 56 -3.54 14.99 1.81
CA LEU A 56 -3.56 14.68 3.23
C LEU A 56 -4.73 15.37 3.93
N ILE A 57 -4.94 16.65 3.67
CA ILE A 57 -6.07 17.40 4.21
C ILE A 57 -7.40 16.85 3.66
N GLY A 58 -7.47 16.53 2.36
CA GLY A 58 -8.62 15.86 1.75
C GLY A 58 -8.98 14.55 2.44
N LEU A 59 -7.99 13.70 2.75
CA LEU A 59 -8.18 12.48 3.53
C LEU A 59 -8.88 12.76 4.86
N TYR A 60 -8.37 13.70 5.65
CA TYR A 60 -8.95 14.03 6.95
C TYR A 60 -10.31 14.71 6.83
N HIS A 61 -10.53 15.45 5.76
CA HIS A 61 -11.83 16.07 5.48
C HIS A 61 -12.91 15.01 5.21
N TYR A 62 -12.66 14.04 4.32
CA TYR A 62 -13.60 12.95 4.06
C TYR A 62 -13.83 12.07 5.29
N VAL A 63 -12.79 11.80 6.07
CA VAL A 63 -12.88 11.07 7.34
C VAL A 63 -13.78 11.82 8.33
N LYS A 64 -13.59 13.14 8.48
CA LYS A 64 -14.41 13.99 9.36
C LYS A 64 -15.87 14.00 8.93
N GLN A 65 -16.14 14.12 7.63
CA GLN A 65 -17.51 14.13 7.09
C GLN A 65 -18.20 12.77 7.20
N GLY A 66 -17.42 11.68 7.33
CA GLY A 66 -17.95 10.33 7.21
C GLY A 66 -18.51 10.07 5.82
N ASP A 67 -17.82 10.60 4.79
CA ASP A 67 -18.27 10.54 3.41
C ASP A 67 -18.43 9.09 2.94
N HIS A 68 -19.62 8.75 2.44
CA HIS A 68 -19.96 7.38 2.05
C HIS A 68 -19.21 6.94 0.79
N ASN A 69 -19.08 7.81 -0.21
CA ASN A 69 -18.39 7.47 -1.46
C ASN A 69 -16.90 7.25 -1.20
N PHE A 70 -16.31 8.05 -0.32
CA PHE A 70 -14.94 7.86 0.13
C PHE A 70 -14.78 6.52 0.86
N GLN A 71 -15.72 6.16 1.74
CA GLN A 71 -15.70 4.87 2.43
C GLN A 71 -15.83 3.70 1.48
N GLU A 72 -16.71 3.78 0.49
CA GLU A 72 -16.86 2.74 -0.54
C GLU A 72 -15.60 2.58 -1.37
N CYS A 73 -15.01 3.67 -1.85
CA CYS A 73 -13.77 3.63 -2.61
C CYS A 73 -12.60 3.02 -1.81
N ILE A 74 -12.50 3.31 -0.50
CA ILE A 74 -11.53 2.64 0.39
C ILE A 74 -11.82 1.14 0.49
N ASN A 75 -13.08 0.74 0.67
CA ASN A 75 -13.46 -0.67 0.79
C ASN A 75 -13.17 -1.45 -0.50
N GLU A 76 -13.30 -0.82 -1.66
CA GLU A 76 -12.90 -1.41 -2.93
C GLU A 76 -11.39 -1.66 -2.99
N HIS A 77 -10.56 -0.70 -2.60
CA HIS A 77 -9.11 -0.91 -2.52
C HIS A 77 -8.73 -2.03 -1.53
N VAL A 78 -9.46 -2.15 -0.42
CA VAL A 78 -9.30 -3.28 0.52
C VAL A 78 -9.63 -4.60 -0.16
N ARG A 79 -10.76 -4.69 -0.86
CA ARG A 79 -11.20 -5.89 -1.56
C ARG A 79 -10.18 -6.32 -2.62
N TRP A 80 -9.72 -5.41 -3.46
CA TRP A 80 -8.69 -5.75 -4.47
C TRP A 80 -7.37 -6.18 -3.86
N TRP A 81 -6.95 -5.54 -2.78
CA TRP A 81 -5.76 -5.95 -2.05
C TRP A 81 -5.86 -7.38 -1.50
N GLU A 82 -7.04 -7.75 -1.01
CA GLU A 82 -7.31 -9.10 -0.51
C GLU A 82 -7.44 -10.11 -1.65
N ASN A 83 -8.08 -9.76 -2.77
CA ASN A 83 -8.19 -10.62 -3.94
C ASN A 83 -6.83 -10.99 -4.54
N LEU A 84 -5.80 -10.15 -4.40
CA LEU A 84 -4.44 -10.53 -4.80
C LEU A 84 -3.94 -11.80 -4.09
N GLN A 85 -4.45 -12.13 -2.90
CA GLN A 85 -4.06 -13.36 -2.22
C GLN A 85 -4.57 -14.60 -2.96
N LEU A 86 -5.76 -14.55 -3.54
CA LEU A 86 -6.30 -15.64 -4.35
C LEU A 86 -5.38 -15.96 -5.53
N LEU A 87 -4.93 -14.91 -6.24
CA LEU A 87 -3.97 -15.06 -7.33
C LEU A 87 -2.64 -15.65 -6.83
N VAL A 88 -2.13 -15.20 -5.68
CA VAL A 88 -0.88 -15.74 -5.10
C VAL A 88 -0.99 -17.23 -4.82
N ASP A 89 -2.11 -17.66 -4.22
CA ASP A 89 -2.34 -19.06 -3.86
C ASP A 89 -2.49 -19.94 -5.12
N GLN A 90 -3.12 -19.44 -6.17
CA GLN A 90 -3.23 -20.10 -7.47
C GLN A 90 -1.87 -20.24 -8.18
N LEU A 91 -1.06 -19.20 -8.17
CA LEU A 91 0.24 -19.19 -8.85
C LEU A 91 1.31 -20.04 -8.12
N GLN A 92 1.17 -20.28 -6.82
CA GLN A 92 2.21 -20.91 -6.02
C GLN A 92 2.71 -22.24 -6.60
N PRO A 93 1.87 -23.24 -6.97
CA PRO A 93 2.36 -24.53 -7.45
C PRO A 93 3.22 -24.38 -8.72
N SER A 94 2.72 -23.68 -9.72
CA SER A 94 3.42 -23.48 -11.01
C SER A 94 4.75 -22.72 -10.84
N PHE A 95 4.75 -21.72 -9.96
CA PHE A 95 5.95 -20.92 -9.70
C PHE A 95 6.98 -21.64 -8.81
N LEU A 96 6.58 -22.58 -7.96
CA LEU A 96 7.52 -23.45 -7.26
C LEU A 96 8.24 -24.36 -8.25
N MET A 97 7.52 -25.01 -9.16
CA MET A 97 8.10 -25.86 -10.20
C MET A 97 9.06 -25.05 -11.11
N LEU A 98 8.63 -23.90 -11.58
CA LEU A 98 9.47 -23.01 -12.39
C LEU A 98 10.74 -22.57 -11.64
N TYR A 99 10.62 -22.28 -10.35
CA TYR A 99 11.76 -21.89 -9.53
C TYR A 99 12.80 -23.01 -9.41
N GLU A 100 12.35 -24.26 -9.20
CA GLU A 100 13.25 -25.44 -9.14
C GLU A 100 13.97 -25.64 -10.48
N GLU A 101 13.27 -25.53 -11.59
CA GLU A 101 13.84 -25.58 -12.93
C GLU A 101 14.92 -24.51 -13.15
N VAL A 102 14.61 -23.26 -12.87
CA VAL A 102 15.53 -22.11 -13.04
C VAL A 102 16.75 -22.20 -12.12
N ARG A 103 16.57 -22.75 -10.92
CA ARG A 103 17.66 -22.93 -9.95
C ARG A 103 18.64 -24.00 -10.40
N ASP A 104 18.14 -25.14 -10.88
CA ASP A 104 18.95 -26.32 -11.16
C ASP A 104 19.55 -26.31 -12.58
N HIS A 105 19.01 -25.49 -13.46
CA HIS A 105 19.47 -25.34 -14.85
C HIS A 105 19.88 -23.89 -15.16
N ALA A 106 20.86 -23.75 -16.08
CA ALA A 106 21.27 -22.43 -16.57
C ALA A 106 20.25 -21.90 -17.60
N VAL A 107 19.13 -21.37 -17.11
CA VAL A 107 18.07 -20.80 -17.94
C VAL A 107 18.45 -19.36 -18.32
N SER A 108 18.37 -19.02 -19.59
CA SER A 108 18.57 -17.65 -20.04
C SER A 108 17.44 -16.73 -19.58
N LYS A 109 17.73 -15.42 -19.49
CA LYS A 109 16.69 -14.44 -19.13
C LYS A 109 15.46 -14.53 -20.04
N ARG A 110 15.65 -14.74 -21.32
CA ARG A 110 14.56 -14.83 -22.31
C ARG A 110 13.69 -16.07 -22.09
N GLU A 111 14.30 -17.21 -21.80
CA GLU A 111 13.59 -18.46 -21.49
C GLU A 111 12.79 -18.30 -20.19
N LEU A 112 13.40 -17.73 -19.15
CA LEU A 112 12.70 -17.44 -17.90
C LEU A 112 11.47 -16.53 -18.13
N GLU A 113 11.62 -15.45 -18.89
CA GLU A 113 10.52 -14.54 -19.19
C GLU A 113 9.40 -15.22 -19.98
N ALA A 114 9.73 -16.15 -20.88
CA ALA A 114 8.75 -16.96 -21.58
C ALA A 114 8.03 -17.94 -20.64
N HIS A 115 8.76 -18.69 -19.82
CA HIS A 115 8.17 -19.60 -18.84
C HIS A 115 7.25 -18.91 -17.84
N VAL A 116 7.62 -17.71 -17.36
CA VAL A 116 6.73 -16.91 -16.50
C VAL A 116 5.47 -16.52 -17.25
N ALA A 117 5.57 -16.10 -18.51
CA ALA A 117 4.41 -15.74 -19.31
C ALA A 117 3.49 -16.96 -19.55
N ASP A 118 4.06 -18.11 -19.89
CA ASP A 118 3.32 -19.36 -20.09
C ASP A 118 2.58 -19.80 -18.81
N CYS A 119 3.22 -19.71 -17.64
CA CYS A 119 2.57 -19.98 -16.35
C CYS A 119 1.39 -19.04 -16.06
N LEU A 120 1.41 -17.82 -16.58
CA LEU A 120 0.39 -16.81 -16.31
C LEU A 120 -0.83 -16.90 -17.22
N VAL A 121 -0.69 -17.50 -18.43
CA VAL A 121 -1.76 -17.54 -19.45
C VAL A 121 -3.06 -18.15 -18.92
N GLU A 122 -2.97 -19.22 -18.13
CA GLU A 122 -4.14 -19.92 -17.60
C GLU A 122 -4.90 -19.11 -16.55
N TYR A 123 -4.22 -18.19 -15.83
CA TYR A 123 -4.79 -17.42 -14.72
C TYR A 123 -5.34 -16.06 -15.15
N GLU A 124 -5.04 -15.58 -16.35
CA GLU A 124 -5.45 -14.26 -16.82
C GLU A 124 -6.96 -14.07 -16.82
N LYS A 125 -7.71 -15.08 -17.26
CA LYS A 125 -9.18 -15.02 -17.34
C LYS A 125 -9.82 -14.94 -15.95
N ASP A 126 -9.35 -15.76 -15.02
CA ASP A 126 -9.83 -15.79 -13.64
C ASP A 126 -9.48 -14.48 -12.95
N PHE A 127 -8.27 -13.98 -13.16
CA PHE A 127 -7.85 -12.66 -12.65
C PHE A 127 -8.76 -11.54 -13.14
N VAL A 128 -9.07 -11.48 -14.44
CA VAL A 128 -9.97 -10.45 -14.99
C VAL A 128 -11.36 -10.57 -14.36
N TYR A 129 -11.85 -11.79 -14.11
CA TYR A 129 -13.12 -12.02 -13.42
C TYR A 129 -13.10 -11.55 -11.96
N ASP A 130 -12.08 -11.90 -11.20
CA ASP A 130 -11.90 -11.52 -9.80
C ASP A 130 -11.75 -10.01 -9.60
N PHE A 131 -11.28 -9.32 -10.65
CA PHE A 131 -11.16 -7.86 -10.70
C PHE A 131 -12.31 -7.19 -11.47
N THR A 132 -13.43 -7.88 -11.70
CA THR A 132 -14.63 -7.27 -12.27
C THR A 132 -15.09 -6.08 -11.41
N GLY A 133 -15.31 -4.94 -12.07
CA GLY A 133 -15.60 -3.67 -11.39
C GLY A 133 -14.38 -2.91 -10.85
N PHE A 134 -13.17 -3.39 -11.18
CA PHE A 134 -11.97 -2.60 -10.96
C PHE A 134 -12.04 -1.30 -11.77
N PHE A 135 -11.83 -0.17 -11.12
CA PHE A 135 -11.93 1.15 -11.74
C PHE A 135 -10.74 1.51 -12.65
N GLY A 136 -9.81 0.62 -12.83
CA GLY A 136 -8.62 0.80 -13.65
C GLY A 136 -8.58 -0.13 -14.86
N ASP A 137 -7.46 -0.07 -15.58
CA ASP A 137 -7.21 -0.92 -16.74
C ASP A 137 -6.60 -2.26 -16.28
N THR A 138 -7.39 -3.34 -16.38
CA THR A 138 -6.97 -4.69 -15.95
C THR A 138 -5.86 -5.26 -16.83
N ILE A 139 -5.78 -4.90 -18.11
CA ILE A 139 -4.71 -5.35 -19.01
C ILE A 139 -3.36 -4.75 -18.58
N ILE A 140 -3.34 -3.45 -18.31
CA ILE A 140 -2.12 -2.77 -17.84
C ILE A 140 -1.75 -3.29 -16.44
N LEU A 141 -2.74 -3.53 -15.57
CA LEU A 141 -2.51 -4.10 -14.23
C LEU A 141 -1.86 -5.48 -14.34
N TRP A 142 -2.41 -6.35 -15.21
CA TRP A 142 -1.85 -7.69 -15.45
C TRP A 142 -0.41 -7.61 -15.94
N GLY A 143 -0.12 -6.76 -16.92
CA GLY A 143 1.24 -6.52 -17.41
C GLY A 143 2.20 -6.02 -16.32
N CYS A 144 1.75 -5.22 -15.35
CA CYS A 144 2.55 -4.80 -14.20
C CYS A 144 2.86 -5.97 -13.25
N ILE A 145 1.90 -6.87 -13.03
CA ILE A 145 2.07 -8.08 -12.21
C ILE A 145 3.06 -9.03 -12.89
N GLU A 146 2.86 -9.29 -14.17
CA GLU A 146 3.75 -10.14 -14.98
C GLU A 146 5.20 -9.62 -14.96
N ALA A 147 5.41 -8.34 -15.23
CA ALA A 147 6.74 -7.72 -15.20
C ALA A 147 7.41 -7.83 -13.81
N SER A 148 6.61 -7.69 -12.75
CA SER A 148 7.09 -7.83 -11.37
C SER A 148 7.49 -9.28 -11.06
N LEU A 149 6.71 -10.27 -11.49
CA LEU A 149 6.99 -11.69 -11.35
C LEU A 149 8.27 -12.09 -12.12
N LYS A 150 8.39 -11.70 -13.40
CA LYS A 150 9.61 -11.90 -14.21
C LYS A 150 10.85 -11.37 -13.52
N SER A 151 10.77 -10.13 -13.02
CA SER A 151 11.88 -9.49 -12.31
C SER A 151 12.22 -10.19 -10.98
N LYS A 152 11.21 -10.70 -10.26
CA LYS A 152 11.41 -11.41 -8.99
C LYS A 152 12.06 -12.77 -9.25
N MET A 153 11.48 -13.58 -10.13
CA MET A 153 11.99 -14.92 -10.46
C MET A 153 13.42 -14.87 -10.94
N GLY A 154 13.78 -13.91 -11.79
CA GLY A 154 15.17 -13.76 -12.27
C GLY A 154 16.19 -13.41 -11.19
N ARG A 155 15.76 -12.91 -10.03
CA ARG A 155 16.66 -12.55 -8.92
C ARG A 155 16.77 -13.61 -7.83
N LEU A 156 15.80 -14.51 -7.70
CA LEU A 156 15.77 -15.49 -6.62
C LEU A 156 16.98 -16.41 -6.59
N PRO A 157 17.47 -17.01 -7.72
CA PRO A 157 18.63 -17.88 -7.68
C PRO A 157 19.91 -17.18 -7.21
N LYS A 158 20.05 -15.88 -7.55
CA LYS A 158 21.15 -15.08 -7.04
C LYS A 158 21.02 -14.82 -5.54
N LEU A 159 19.81 -14.50 -5.05
CA LEU A 159 19.58 -14.27 -3.63
C LEU A 159 19.85 -15.51 -2.78
N GLU A 160 19.52 -16.70 -3.24
CA GLU A 160 19.89 -17.96 -2.57
C GLU A 160 21.40 -18.11 -2.46
N ARG A 161 22.12 -17.94 -3.59
CA ARG A 161 23.58 -18.04 -3.59
C ARG A 161 24.25 -17.04 -2.67
N ASP A 162 23.83 -15.77 -2.75
CA ASP A 162 24.41 -14.68 -1.96
C ASP A 162 24.20 -14.86 -0.46
N ASN A 163 23.08 -15.48 -0.06
CA ASN A 163 22.75 -15.73 1.35
C ASN A 163 23.12 -17.15 1.82
N SER A 164 23.59 -18.04 0.94
CA SER A 164 23.87 -19.45 1.23
C SER A 164 22.69 -20.20 1.90
N VAL A 165 21.46 -19.86 1.50
CA VAL A 165 20.21 -20.38 2.08
C VAL A 165 19.30 -20.87 0.97
N ARG A 166 18.79 -22.11 1.08
CA ARG A 166 17.73 -22.61 0.21
C ARG A 166 16.39 -22.06 0.68
N PHE A 167 15.59 -21.53 -0.25
CA PHE A 167 14.25 -21.01 0.09
C PHE A 167 13.28 -22.17 0.33
N SER A 168 12.56 -22.09 1.44
CA SER A 168 11.41 -22.97 1.71
C SER A 168 10.21 -22.58 0.86
N ASP A 169 9.24 -23.49 0.71
CA ASP A 169 7.98 -23.22 0.00
C ASP A 169 7.25 -22.02 0.59
N ALA A 170 7.28 -21.86 1.92
CA ALA A 170 6.69 -20.71 2.60
C ALA A 170 7.39 -19.39 2.20
N LEU A 171 8.72 -19.38 2.12
CA LEU A 171 9.46 -18.19 1.71
C LEU A 171 9.27 -17.91 0.21
N MET A 172 9.14 -18.96 -0.62
CA MET A 172 8.78 -18.80 -2.03
C MET A 172 7.38 -18.22 -2.19
N HIS A 173 6.39 -18.69 -1.42
CA HIS A 173 5.06 -18.09 -1.37
C HIS A 173 5.14 -16.58 -1.04
N ASP A 174 5.92 -16.20 -0.03
CA ASP A 174 6.15 -14.79 0.32
C ASP A 174 6.81 -13.99 -0.81
N HIS A 175 7.71 -14.58 -1.57
CA HIS A 175 8.32 -13.94 -2.73
C HIS A 175 7.32 -13.75 -3.87
N ILE A 176 6.47 -14.73 -4.18
CA ILE A 176 5.39 -14.62 -5.16
C ILE A 176 4.39 -13.54 -4.71
N ALA A 177 3.95 -13.58 -3.45
CA ALA A 177 3.08 -12.57 -2.87
C ALA A 177 3.66 -11.16 -2.98
N THR A 178 4.97 -11.03 -2.72
CA THR A 178 5.67 -9.75 -2.87
C THR A 178 5.65 -9.27 -4.32
N ALA A 179 5.85 -10.16 -5.29
CA ALA A 179 5.89 -9.80 -6.70
C ALA A 179 4.49 -9.36 -7.20
N VAL A 180 3.45 -10.13 -6.90
CA VAL A 180 2.06 -9.81 -7.25
C VAL A 180 1.65 -8.44 -6.65
N ARG A 181 1.86 -8.25 -5.35
CA ARG A 181 1.54 -7.01 -4.66
C ARG A 181 2.36 -5.80 -5.13
N ALA A 182 3.63 -6.01 -5.48
CA ALA A 182 4.48 -4.97 -6.07
C ALA A 182 4.01 -4.57 -7.47
N GLY A 183 3.50 -5.52 -8.27
CA GLY A 183 2.88 -5.24 -9.57
C GLY A 183 1.63 -4.37 -9.43
N PHE A 184 0.70 -4.75 -8.55
CA PHE A 184 -0.49 -3.97 -8.23
C PHE A 184 -0.14 -2.55 -7.72
N TYR A 185 0.79 -2.46 -6.76
CA TYR A 185 1.28 -1.19 -6.25
C TYR A 185 1.90 -0.32 -7.35
N THR A 186 2.68 -0.91 -8.26
CA THR A 186 3.31 -0.20 -9.38
C THR A 186 2.24 0.32 -10.35
N TYR A 187 1.21 -0.48 -10.64
CA TYR A 187 0.08 -0.03 -11.43
C TYR A 187 -0.59 1.21 -10.81
N LEU A 188 -0.95 1.16 -9.53
CA LEU A 188 -1.59 2.27 -8.83
C LEU A 188 -0.70 3.52 -8.78
N ARG A 189 0.61 3.34 -8.66
CA ARG A 189 1.57 4.46 -8.61
C ARG A 189 1.81 5.11 -9.97
N ASP A 190 1.94 4.32 -11.04
CA ASP A 190 2.48 4.79 -12.31
C ASP A 190 1.43 4.88 -13.43
N HIS A 191 0.42 4.04 -13.39
CA HIS A 191 -0.56 3.87 -14.49
C HIS A 191 -1.98 4.29 -14.13
N PHE A 192 -2.39 4.14 -12.87
CA PHE A 192 -3.72 4.55 -12.45
C PHE A 192 -3.95 6.04 -12.68
N ARG A 193 -5.13 6.37 -13.19
CA ARG A 193 -5.55 7.75 -13.48
C ARG A 193 -6.88 8.01 -12.78
N PRO A 194 -6.85 8.60 -11.56
CA PRO A 194 -8.08 8.90 -10.83
C PRO A 194 -8.98 9.84 -11.65
N GLN A 195 -10.27 9.55 -11.68
CA GLN A 195 -11.29 10.33 -12.36
C GLN A 195 -11.97 11.33 -11.41
N THR A 196 -11.86 11.10 -10.11
CA THR A 196 -12.43 11.92 -9.06
C THR A 196 -11.38 12.28 -8.01
N GLU A 197 -11.64 13.35 -7.24
CA GLU A 197 -10.79 13.72 -6.11
C GLU A 197 -10.76 12.60 -5.04
N ILE A 198 -11.90 11.93 -4.82
CA ILE A 198 -12.00 10.81 -3.88
C ILE A 198 -11.03 9.69 -4.28
N GLU A 199 -11.04 9.26 -5.54
CA GLU A 199 -10.12 8.23 -6.03
C GLU A 199 -8.65 8.66 -5.88
N ASP A 200 -8.34 9.92 -6.12
CA ASP A 200 -6.97 10.44 -5.98
C ASP A 200 -6.50 10.43 -4.52
N VAL A 201 -7.38 10.81 -3.59
CA VAL A 201 -7.08 10.78 -2.14
C VAL A 201 -6.99 9.35 -1.62
N VAL A 202 -7.85 8.44 -2.07
CA VAL A 202 -7.81 7.02 -1.69
C VAL A 202 -6.54 6.36 -2.23
N ASN A 203 -6.20 6.59 -3.49
CA ASN A 203 -4.96 6.09 -4.08
C ASN A 203 -3.72 6.64 -3.35
N PHE A 204 -3.72 7.93 -3.00
CA PHE A 204 -2.68 8.52 -2.16
C PHE A 204 -2.57 7.79 -0.82
N TYR A 205 -3.69 7.53 -0.12
CA TYR A 205 -3.69 6.82 1.16
C TYR A 205 -3.12 5.40 1.01
N PHE A 206 -3.55 4.65 -0.01
CA PHE A 206 -3.03 3.33 -0.32
C PHE A 206 -1.53 3.34 -0.56
N LEU A 207 -1.04 4.20 -1.44
CA LEU A 207 0.39 4.32 -1.75
C LEU A 207 1.21 4.67 -0.52
N ARG A 208 0.69 5.54 0.36
CA ARG A 208 1.35 5.89 1.63
C ARG A 208 1.45 4.71 2.59
N GLU A 209 0.44 3.86 2.65
CA GLU A 209 0.45 2.69 3.53
C GLU A 209 1.43 1.62 3.06
N PHE A 210 1.60 1.45 1.77
CA PHE A 210 2.36 0.36 1.19
C PHE A 210 3.74 0.72 0.63
N CYS A 211 4.11 2.00 0.57
CA CYS A 211 5.43 2.41 0.12
C CYS A 211 6.54 2.04 1.12
N TYR A 212 7.72 1.72 0.59
CA TYR A 212 8.90 1.37 1.39
C TYR A 212 9.25 2.46 2.41
N GLY A 213 9.39 2.05 3.68
CA GLY A 213 9.79 2.93 4.78
C GLY A 213 8.86 4.11 5.04
N SER A 214 7.65 4.13 4.45
CA SER A 214 6.75 5.29 4.46
C SER A 214 7.42 6.59 4.00
N MET A 215 8.43 6.48 3.14
CA MET A 215 9.16 7.63 2.61
C MET A 215 8.29 8.50 1.71
N PHE A 216 8.66 9.77 1.60
CA PHE A 216 7.98 10.76 0.76
C PHE A 216 8.99 11.38 -0.18
N ARG A 217 9.06 10.84 -1.40
CA ARG A 217 10.02 11.28 -2.41
C ARG A 217 9.38 11.31 -3.79
N PHE A 218 9.70 12.35 -4.53
CA PHE A 218 9.30 12.54 -5.91
C PHE A 218 10.55 12.58 -6.80
N ASN A 219 10.40 12.14 -8.03
CA ASN A 219 11.46 12.30 -9.04
C ASN A 219 11.49 13.73 -9.59
N LYS A 220 12.43 14.02 -10.50
CA LYS A 220 12.58 15.34 -11.12
C LYS A 220 11.33 15.80 -11.90
N ALA A 221 10.48 14.87 -12.33
CA ALA A 221 9.23 15.16 -13.03
C ALA A 221 8.03 15.32 -12.06
N GLY A 222 8.27 15.40 -10.73
CA GLY A 222 7.22 15.56 -9.72
C GLY A 222 6.37 14.29 -9.49
N LYS A 223 6.78 13.11 -9.99
CA LYS A 223 6.06 11.85 -9.77
C LYS A 223 6.58 11.15 -8.52
N PHE A 224 5.65 10.66 -7.70
CA PHE A 224 5.96 9.81 -6.56
C PHE A 224 6.69 8.54 -7.02
N ASN A 225 7.86 8.24 -6.46
CA ASN A 225 8.75 7.19 -6.98
C ASN A 225 9.26 6.21 -5.92
N ILE A 226 8.59 6.09 -4.78
CA ILE A 226 8.94 5.11 -3.77
C ILE A 226 8.39 3.74 -4.19
N PRO A 227 9.18 2.67 -4.12
CA PRO A 227 8.71 1.32 -4.44
C PRO A 227 7.80 0.75 -3.34
N TYR A 228 7.16 -0.38 -3.65
CA TYR A 228 6.48 -1.22 -2.66
C TYR A 228 7.41 -1.63 -1.51
N GLY A 229 6.88 -1.73 -0.30
CA GLY A 229 7.65 -2.00 0.91
C GLY A 229 8.29 -3.38 1.01
N GLY A 230 7.92 -4.30 0.11
CA GLY A 230 8.50 -5.64 0.05
C GLY A 230 7.83 -6.64 1.00
N ILE A 231 8.51 -7.75 1.27
CA ILE A 231 7.98 -8.93 1.95
C ILE A 231 7.33 -8.63 3.31
N GLY A 232 7.93 -7.74 4.10
CA GLY A 232 7.38 -7.32 5.40
C GLY A 232 6.08 -6.50 5.32
N TYR A 233 5.60 -6.20 4.10
CA TYR A 233 4.35 -5.49 3.85
C TYR A 233 3.23 -6.39 3.35
N ASN A 234 3.52 -7.65 3.00
CA ASN A 234 2.53 -8.59 2.48
C ASN A 234 1.38 -8.85 3.45
N GLY A 235 1.69 -9.04 4.73
CA GLY A 235 0.71 -9.30 5.80
C GLY A 235 0.13 -8.07 6.47
N LYS A 236 0.22 -6.86 5.87
CA LYS A 236 -0.40 -5.67 6.47
C LYS A 236 -1.92 -5.78 6.50
N ASP A 237 -2.49 -5.61 7.68
CA ASP A 237 -3.94 -5.50 7.88
C ASP A 237 -4.46 -4.14 7.36
N PHE A 238 -4.70 -4.09 6.05
CA PHE A 238 -5.23 -2.88 5.41
C PHE A 238 -6.70 -2.67 5.75
N ARG A 239 -7.48 -3.75 5.89
CA ARG A 239 -8.89 -3.70 6.31
C ARG A 239 -9.04 -3.08 7.70
N GLY A 240 -8.27 -3.55 8.68
CA GLY A 240 -8.28 -3.00 10.02
C GLY A 240 -7.86 -1.54 10.07
N LYS A 241 -6.89 -1.14 9.23
CA LYS A 241 -6.52 0.28 9.09
C LYS A 241 -7.60 1.13 8.46
N ALA A 242 -8.23 0.67 7.39
CA ALA A 242 -9.34 1.34 6.73
C ALA A 242 -10.52 1.51 7.68
N SER A 243 -10.87 0.47 8.42
CA SER A 243 -11.96 0.52 9.43
C SER A 243 -11.75 1.59 10.50
N ARG A 244 -10.49 1.87 10.88
CA ARG A 244 -10.17 2.91 11.86
C ARG A 244 -10.49 4.32 11.36
N LEU A 245 -10.39 4.57 10.03
CA LEU A 245 -10.77 5.86 9.44
C LEU A 245 -12.23 6.21 9.78
N PHE A 246 -13.11 5.21 9.75
CA PHE A 246 -14.56 5.40 9.90
C PHE A 246 -15.08 5.04 11.30
N SER A 247 -14.20 4.77 12.26
CA SER A 247 -14.61 4.44 13.62
C SER A 247 -15.32 5.61 14.30
N ALA A 248 -16.28 5.30 15.19
CA ALA A 248 -16.98 6.30 15.99
C ALA A 248 -15.99 7.21 16.76
N ARG A 249 -14.90 6.61 17.26
CA ARG A 249 -13.85 7.35 17.99
C ARG A 249 -13.16 8.39 17.09
N THR A 250 -12.82 8.00 15.84
CA THR A 250 -12.21 8.92 14.88
C THR A 250 -13.17 10.07 14.54
N ARG A 251 -14.43 9.76 14.23
CA ARG A 251 -15.44 10.78 13.94
C ARG A 251 -15.65 11.75 15.09
N THR A 252 -15.75 11.26 16.33
CA THR A 252 -15.89 12.10 17.51
C THR A 252 -14.70 13.04 17.68
N LEU A 253 -13.48 12.55 17.44
CA LEU A 253 -12.26 13.36 17.55
C LEU A 253 -12.24 14.51 16.55
N PHE A 254 -12.66 14.26 15.31
CA PHE A 254 -12.69 15.29 14.26
C PHE A 254 -13.94 16.18 14.29
N ALA A 255 -14.98 15.86 15.07
CA ALA A 255 -16.26 16.60 15.06
C ALA A 255 -16.08 18.11 15.27
N ASN A 256 -15.20 18.50 16.18
CA ASN A 256 -14.92 19.91 16.53
C ASN A 256 -13.57 20.40 15.99
N SER A 257 -13.03 19.76 14.98
CA SER A 257 -11.82 20.18 14.28
C SER A 257 -12.21 21.02 13.05
N GLN A 258 -11.47 22.08 12.79
CA GLN A 258 -11.46 22.79 11.50
C GLN A 258 -10.23 22.31 10.72
N LEU A 259 -10.45 21.94 9.47
CA LEU A 259 -9.43 21.52 8.51
C LEU A 259 -9.30 22.55 7.41
#